data_8153fb7b21aa9b7501f6daf65cefe8f3
#
_entry.id   8153fb7b21aa9b7501f6daf65cefe8f3
#
_cell.length_a   1.000
_cell.length_b   1.000
_cell.length_c   1.000
_cell.angle_alpha   90.00
_cell.angle_beta   90.00
_cell.angle_gamma   90.00
#
_symmetry.space_group_name_H-M   'P 1'
#
loop_
_entity.id
_entity.type
_entity.pdbx_description
1 polymer ?
#
loop_
_entity_poly.entity_id
_entity_poly.type
_entity_poly.pdbx_seq_one_letter_code
_entity_poly.pdbx_strand_id
1 'polypeptide(L)'
;MNYHSIITVLFTAGLFAQTQVVIEDVMFMDAPYVGEITTTTTKYAADGLFRQEASIDVDRFLIRMAMGGNKSVGSILNGKTELRFVYNAKDEEYAMETFDAIRENGGNPILKTTMGRMNMGGGSGEGRENNNSDEEQEESEYDRTISESMERVVGYDARKVTTKIKSNDGLVLFEEWFTTDTTLFYFVSKVEVDLVQFYGGKKRNTPRSFSESMLTSAEQDFESVPGRMVKYTMEMKDEDDDGFKMVWELKSIREVPFNMADFKISTDYEKVDELE
;
A
#
# COMPACT_ATOMS: atom_id res chain seq x y z
N MET A 1 44.29 -17.84 -56.60
CA MET A 1 43.21 -18.41 -55.72
C MET A 1 42.99 -17.47 -54.59
N ASN A 2 41.90 -16.63 -54.65
CA ASN A 2 41.56 -15.66 -53.62
C ASN A 2 40.49 -16.28 -52.72
N TYR A 3 40.84 -16.55 -51.47
CA TYR A 3 39.89 -17.00 -50.47
C TYR A 3 39.26 -15.77 -49.84
N HIS A 4 37.96 -15.54 -50.09
CA HIS A 4 37.15 -14.56 -49.39
C HIS A 4 36.63 -15.22 -48.09
N SER A 5 37.18 -14.81 -46.96
CA SER A 5 36.67 -15.18 -45.66
C SER A 5 35.40 -14.37 -45.39
N ILE A 6 34.26 -15.04 -45.39
CA ILE A 6 32.98 -14.46 -44.95
C ILE A 6 32.95 -14.54 -43.41
N ILE A 7 33.11 -13.39 -42.75
CA ILE A 7 32.92 -13.27 -41.33
C ILE A 7 31.39 -13.11 -41.08
N THR A 8 30.75 -14.19 -40.67
CA THR A 8 29.34 -14.14 -40.21
C THR A 8 29.30 -13.56 -38.80
N VAL A 9 28.96 -12.30 -38.67
CA VAL A 9 28.68 -11.67 -37.36
C VAL A 9 27.32 -12.13 -36.92
N LEU A 10 27.28 -13.09 -36.00
CA LEU A 10 26.07 -13.47 -35.28
C LEU A 10 25.71 -12.34 -34.30
N PHE A 11 24.76 -11.48 -34.68
CA PHE A 11 24.07 -10.61 -33.74
C PHE A 11 23.17 -11.48 -32.87
N THR A 12 23.62 -11.87 -31.70
CA THR A 12 22.76 -12.32 -30.65
C THR A 12 22.00 -11.08 -30.14
N ALA A 13 20.83 -10.82 -30.71
CA ALA A 13 19.85 -9.93 -30.10
C ALA A 13 19.48 -10.56 -28.74
N GLY A 14 20.11 -10.10 -27.68
CA GLY A 14 19.70 -10.41 -26.33
C GLY A 14 18.25 -9.95 -26.20
N LEU A 15 17.32 -10.87 -26.22
CA LEU A 15 15.96 -10.65 -25.76
C LEU A 15 16.10 -10.30 -24.28
N PHE A 16 16.20 -9.00 -23.97
CA PHE A 16 15.97 -8.54 -22.61
C PHE A 16 14.54 -8.93 -22.27
N ALA A 17 14.38 -10.03 -21.55
CA ALA A 17 13.07 -10.42 -21.04
C ALA A 17 12.55 -9.25 -20.20
N GLN A 18 11.42 -8.69 -20.60
CA GLN A 18 10.75 -7.67 -19.80
C GLN A 18 10.46 -8.28 -18.43
N THR A 19 10.73 -7.54 -17.37
CA THR A 19 10.48 -7.99 -15.99
C THR A 19 9.35 -7.19 -15.37
N GLN A 20 8.77 -7.74 -14.32
CA GLN A 20 7.83 -7.07 -13.43
C GLN A 20 8.29 -7.25 -11.99
N VAL A 21 7.91 -6.32 -11.12
CA VAL A 21 8.14 -6.42 -9.68
C VAL A 21 6.83 -6.78 -9.00
N VAL A 22 6.90 -7.77 -8.11
CA VAL A 22 5.77 -8.21 -7.28
C VAL A 22 6.10 -7.93 -5.82
N ILE A 23 5.19 -7.22 -5.14
CA ILE A 23 5.24 -6.99 -3.68
C ILE A 23 4.08 -7.73 -3.04
N GLU A 24 4.34 -8.44 -1.96
CA GLU A 24 3.33 -9.04 -1.09
C GLU A 24 3.53 -8.52 0.32
N ASP A 25 2.46 -8.04 0.94
CA ASP A 25 2.44 -7.62 2.33
C ASP A 25 1.18 -8.14 3.05
N VAL A 26 1.27 -8.20 4.36
CA VAL A 26 0.16 -8.61 5.23
C VAL A 26 0.01 -7.60 6.34
N MET A 27 -1.22 -7.19 6.57
CA MET A 27 -1.63 -6.40 7.72
C MET A 27 -2.56 -7.25 8.60
N PHE A 28 -2.20 -7.36 9.85
CA PHE A 28 -3.02 -7.96 10.90
C PHE A 28 -3.50 -6.85 11.83
N MET A 29 -4.76 -6.88 12.18
CA MET A 29 -5.38 -5.96 13.13
C MET A 29 -6.23 -6.76 14.12
N ASP A 30 -6.02 -6.50 15.39
CA ASP A 30 -6.87 -7.00 16.47
C ASP A 30 -7.43 -5.80 17.23
N ALA A 31 -8.74 -5.69 17.23
CA ALA A 31 -9.44 -4.57 17.85
C ALA A 31 -10.53 -5.07 18.80
N PRO A 32 -10.70 -4.42 19.97
CA PRO A 32 -11.77 -4.74 20.88
C PRO A 32 -13.11 -4.77 20.13
N TYR A 33 -13.96 -5.74 20.45
CA TYR A 33 -15.30 -5.95 19.86
C TYR A 33 -15.33 -6.34 18.37
N VAL A 34 -14.30 -5.98 17.58
CA VAL A 34 -14.21 -6.34 16.15
C VAL A 34 -13.54 -7.70 15.96
N GLY A 35 -12.49 -8.00 16.75
CA GLY A 35 -11.66 -9.18 16.66
C GLY A 35 -10.56 -9.04 15.62
N GLU A 36 -10.09 -10.18 15.11
CA GLU A 36 -8.97 -10.24 14.19
C GLU A 36 -9.41 -10.00 12.74
N ILE A 37 -8.69 -9.11 12.07
CA ILE A 37 -8.81 -8.85 10.64
C ILE A 37 -7.42 -9.02 10.02
N THR A 38 -7.33 -9.88 9.02
CA THR A 38 -6.11 -10.04 8.21
C THR A 38 -6.34 -9.51 6.81
N THR A 39 -5.48 -8.61 6.36
CA THR A 39 -5.48 -8.11 4.97
C THR A 39 -4.17 -8.50 4.31
N THR A 40 -4.25 -9.26 3.23
CA THR A 40 -3.10 -9.58 2.37
C THR A 40 -3.18 -8.71 1.13
N THR A 41 -2.10 -7.97 0.82
CA THR A 41 -2.02 -7.13 -0.37
C THR A 41 -0.95 -7.65 -1.31
N THR A 42 -1.28 -7.74 -2.60
CA THR A 42 -0.30 -8.02 -3.65
C THR A 42 -0.30 -6.87 -4.67
N LYS A 43 0.89 -6.37 -4.99
CA LYS A 43 1.10 -5.34 -6.01
C LYS A 43 1.99 -5.90 -7.11
N TYR A 44 1.62 -5.63 -8.36
CA TYR A 44 2.38 -5.95 -9.56
C TYR A 44 2.69 -4.65 -10.29
N ALA A 45 3.93 -4.45 -10.66
CA ALA A 45 4.36 -3.27 -11.42
C ALA A 45 5.25 -3.67 -12.59
N ALA A 46 4.92 -3.16 -13.77
CA ALA A 46 5.74 -3.23 -14.97
C ALA A 46 5.65 -1.89 -15.70
N ASP A 47 6.42 -1.71 -16.77
CA ASP A 47 6.43 -0.44 -17.52
C ASP A 47 5.03 -0.08 -18.04
N GLY A 48 4.48 1.02 -17.51
CA GLY A 48 3.14 1.52 -17.83
C GLY A 48 1.97 0.65 -17.35
N LEU A 49 2.19 -0.30 -16.44
CA LEU A 49 1.19 -1.23 -15.92
C LEU A 49 1.32 -1.37 -14.41
N PHE A 50 0.20 -1.26 -13.72
CA PHE A 50 0.15 -1.46 -12.27
C PHE A 50 -1.12 -2.22 -11.89
N ARG A 51 -1.01 -3.21 -11.01
CA ARG A 51 -2.14 -3.90 -10.37
C ARG A 51 -1.93 -3.93 -8.88
N GLN A 52 -2.98 -3.70 -8.14
CA GLN A 52 -3.05 -3.96 -6.71
C GLN A 52 -4.28 -4.80 -6.41
N GLU A 53 -4.10 -5.79 -5.54
CA GLU A 53 -5.16 -6.67 -5.06
C GLU A 53 -5.06 -6.79 -3.54
N ALA A 54 -6.19 -6.80 -2.85
CA ALA A 54 -6.27 -7.03 -1.42
C ALA A 54 -7.31 -8.10 -1.11
N SER A 55 -6.90 -9.07 -0.30
CA SER A 55 -7.79 -10.07 0.29
C SER A 55 -7.95 -9.78 1.78
N ILE A 56 -9.20 -9.72 2.23
CA ILE A 56 -9.57 -9.37 3.60
C ILE A 56 -10.29 -10.54 4.22
N ASP A 57 -9.73 -11.06 5.31
CA ASP A 57 -10.30 -12.11 6.12
C ASP A 57 -10.64 -11.60 7.51
N VAL A 58 -11.87 -11.87 7.96
CA VAL A 58 -12.40 -11.44 9.27
C VAL A 58 -12.76 -12.66 10.08
N ASP A 59 -12.13 -12.82 11.23
CA ASP A 59 -12.32 -14.03 12.06
C ASP A 59 -13.74 -14.11 12.63
N ARG A 60 -14.27 -13.01 13.22
CA ARG A 60 -15.58 -13.02 13.84
C ARG A 60 -16.73 -13.12 12.83
N PHE A 61 -17.52 -14.17 12.93
CA PHE A 61 -18.62 -14.46 12.01
C PHE A 61 -19.63 -13.32 11.87
N LEU A 62 -20.05 -12.69 12.98
CA LEU A 62 -21.04 -11.60 12.92
C LEU A 62 -20.48 -10.34 12.23
N ILE A 63 -19.22 -10.00 12.51
CA ILE A 63 -18.55 -8.88 11.87
C ILE A 63 -18.34 -9.18 10.38
N ARG A 64 -17.90 -10.38 10.05
CA ARG A 64 -17.76 -10.84 8.67
C ARG A 64 -19.07 -10.74 7.89
N MET A 65 -20.21 -11.16 8.49
CA MET A 65 -21.53 -10.97 7.88
C MET A 65 -21.90 -9.51 7.67
N ALA A 66 -21.65 -8.66 8.67
CA ALA A 66 -21.94 -7.22 8.58
C ALA A 66 -21.09 -6.52 7.51
N MET A 67 -19.88 -7.02 7.22
CA MET A 67 -18.99 -6.54 6.17
C MET A 67 -19.27 -7.13 4.78
N GLY A 68 -20.27 -7.99 4.64
CA GLY A 68 -20.58 -8.69 3.38
C GLY A 68 -19.69 -9.90 3.08
N GLY A 69 -19.04 -10.48 4.11
CA GLY A 69 -18.14 -11.63 4.00
C GLY A 69 -16.68 -11.23 3.76
N ASN A 70 -15.83 -12.25 3.56
CA ASN A 70 -14.45 -12.03 3.13
C ASN A 70 -14.44 -11.39 1.75
N LYS A 71 -13.57 -10.42 1.54
CA LYS A 71 -13.49 -9.67 0.28
C LYS A 71 -12.15 -9.93 -0.41
N SER A 72 -12.20 -9.96 -1.74
CA SER A 72 -11.01 -9.95 -2.59
C SER A 72 -11.25 -8.93 -3.68
N VAL A 73 -10.63 -7.78 -3.55
CA VAL A 73 -10.87 -6.62 -4.41
C VAL A 73 -9.56 -6.11 -5.00
N GLY A 74 -9.61 -5.56 -6.18
CA GLY A 74 -8.41 -5.07 -6.83
C GLY A 74 -8.64 -3.94 -7.81
N SER A 75 -7.53 -3.40 -8.29
CA SER A 75 -7.52 -2.43 -9.38
C SER A 75 -6.34 -2.67 -10.32
N ILE A 76 -6.55 -2.37 -11.59
CA ILE A 76 -5.53 -2.40 -12.63
C ILE A 76 -5.49 -1.03 -13.30
N LEU A 77 -4.29 -0.44 -13.38
CA LEU A 77 -4.00 0.74 -14.19
C LEU A 77 -3.21 0.31 -15.41
N ASN A 78 -3.75 0.55 -16.59
CA ASN A 78 -3.10 0.22 -17.85
C ASN A 78 -2.88 1.51 -18.67
N GLY A 79 -1.66 2.05 -18.61
CA GLY A 79 -1.28 3.26 -19.33
C GLY A 79 -1.23 3.08 -20.86
N LYS A 80 -1.11 1.84 -21.34
CA LYS A 80 -1.07 1.58 -22.80
C LYS A 80 -2.46 1.66 -23.45
N THR A 81 -3.50 1.27 -22.71
CA THR A 81 -4.90 1.34 -23.16
C THR A 81 -5.65 2.52 -22.56
N GLU A 82 -5.02 3.26 -21.65
CA GLU A 82 -5.59 4.37 -20.89
C GLU A 82 -6.88 3.97 -20.13
N LEU A 83 -6.86 2.78 -19.57
CA LEU A 83 -7.99 2.21 -18.82
C LEU A 83 -7.60 1.94 -17.38
N ARG A 84 -8.55 2.21 -16.49
CA ARG A 84 -8.55 1.74 -15.12
C ARG A 84 -9.69 0.75 -14.92
N PHE A 85 -9.35 -0.38 -14.33
CA PHE A 85 -10.29 -1.40 -13.91
C PHE A 85 -10.34 -1.45 -12.39
N VAL A 86 -11.51 -1.71 -11.85
CA VAL A 86 -11.74 -2.14 -10.47
C VAL A 86 -12.49 -3.45 -10.52
N TYR A 87 -12.22 -4.36 -9.59
CA TYR A 87 -12.85 -5.66 -9.62
C TYR A 87 -13.04 -6.23 -8.20
N ASN A 88 -14.04 -7.09 -8.08
CA ASN A 88 -14.29 -7.93 -6.94
C ASN A 88 -14.10 -9.39 -7.37
N ALA A 89 -13.02 -10.02 -6.92
CA ALA A 89 -12.68 -11.38 -7.33
C ALA A 89 -13.58 -12.44 -6.71
N LYS A 90 -14.27 -12.11 -5.61
CA LYS A 90 -15.21 -13.02 -4.96
C LYS A 90 -16.52 -13.13 -5.74
N ASP A 91 -17.01 -12.01 -6.26
CA ASP A 91 -18.27 -11.94 -6.97
C ASP A 91 -18.05 -12.08 -8.49
N GLU A 92 -16.78 -12.19 -8.93
CA GLU A 92 -16.37 -12.29 -10.33
C GLU A 92 -16.89 -11.12 -11.18
N GLU A 93 -16.86 -9.90 -10.60
CA GLU A 93 -17.35 -8.69 -11.23
C GLU A 93 -16.23 -7.67 -11.44
N TYR A 94 -16.36 -6.84 -12.49
CA TYR A 94 -15.49 -5.70 -12.71
C TYR A 94 -16.22 -4.50 -13.30
N ALA A 95 -15.74 -3.31 -12.98
CA ALA A 95 -16.10 -2.07 -13.65
C ALA A 95 -14.85 -1.40 -14.26
N MET A 96 -15.04 -0.55 -15.25
CA MET A 96 -13.92 0.13 -15.91
C MET A 96 -14.23 1.59 -16.22
N GLU A 97 -13.23 2.42 -16.16
CA GLU A 97 -13.27 3.83 -16.55
C GLU A 97 -12.05 4.19 -17.41
N THR A 98 -12.19 5.19 -18.26
CA THR A 98 -11.09 5.69 -19.08
C THR A 98 -10.28 6.74 -18.31
N PHE A 99 -9.01 6.89 -18.64
CA PHE A 99 -8.19 7.96 -18.08
C PHE A 99 -8.72 9.35 -18.46
N ASP A 100 -9.36 9.50 -19.63
CA ASP A 100 -10.03 10.74 -20.02
C ASP A 100 -11.17 11.10 -19.07
N ALA A 101 -12.03 10.14 -18.74
CA ALA A 101 -13.12 10.37 -17.78
C ALA A 101 -12.59 10.78 -16.40
N ILE A 102 -11.47 10.18 -15.96
CA ILE A 102 -10.81 10.58 -14.71
C ILE A 102 -10.24 11.99 -14.82
N ARG A 103 -9.61 12.36 -15.94
CA ARG A 103 -9.11 13.74 -16.20
C ARG A 103 -10.24 14.76 -16.16
N GLU A 104 -11.35 14.47 -16.80
CA GLU A 104 -12.55 15.32 -16.79
C GLU A 104 -13.14 15.48 -15.39
N ASN A 105 -12.98 14.46 -14.53
CA ASN A 105 -13.35 14.51 -13.10
C ASN A 105 -12.24 15.13 -12.21
N GLY A 106 -11.35 15.95 -12.79
CA GLY A 106 -10.29 16.62 -12.05
C GLY A 106 -9.17 15.72 -11.53
N GLY A 107 -8.96 14.57 -12.18
CA GLY A 107 -7.95 13.59 -11.82
C GLY A 107 -8.36 12.66 -10.66
N ASN A 108 -9.63 12.69 -10.26
CA ASN A 108 -10.18 11.81 -9.23
C ASN A 108 -10.89 10.63 -9.89
N PRO A 109 -10.51 9.38 -9.59
CA PRO A 109 -11.23 8.21 -10.07
C PRO A 109 -12.72 8.26 -9.69
N ILE A 110 -13.59 7.93 -10.64
CA ILE A 110 -15.05 7.91 -10.46
C ILE A 110 -15.45 6.61 -9.76
N LEU A 111 -14.89 5.50 -10.26
CA LEU A 111 -15.12 4.18 -9.66
C LEU A 111 -14.37 4.05 -8.34
N LYS A 112 -15.11 3.73 -7.28
CA LYS A 112 -14.54 3.53 -5.95
C LYS A 112 -14.11 2.08 -5.77
N THR A 113 -12.92 1.87 -5.24
CA THR A 113 -12.52 0.56 -4.73
C THR A 113 -12.85 0.49 -3.25
N THR A 114 -13.36 -0.64 -2.79
CA THR A 114 -13.59 -0.89 -1.35
C THR A 114 -12.27 -0.79 -0.55
N MET A 115 -11.11 -0.99 -1.20
CA MET A 115 -9.78 -0.75 -0.60
C MET A 115 -9.58 0.68 -0.09
N GLY A 116 -10.16 1.68 -0.76
CA GLY A 116 -10.03 3.08 -0.35
C GLY A 116 -10.70 3.41 0.98
N ARG A 117 -11.69 2.63 1.40
CA ARG A 117 -12.39 2.79 2.68
C ARG A 117 -11.66 2.13 3.85
N MET A 118 -10.81 1.13 3.58
CA MET A 118 -10.08 0.37 4.61
C MET A 118 -8.63 0.82 4.79
N ASN A 119 -8.19 1.84 4.07
CA ASN A 119 -6.87 2.45 4.27
C ASN A 119 -6.89 3.31 5.55
N MET A 120 -7.05 2.64 6.70
CA MET A 120 -7.17 3.25 8.04
C MET A 120 -5.88 3.94 8.50
N GLY A 121 -4.84 3.99 7.67
CA GLY A 121 -3.57 4.62 7.99
C GLY A 121 -3.28 5.94 7.28
N GLY A 122 -4.17 6.43 6.44
CA GLY A 122 -3.98 7.68 5.70
C GLY A 122 -5.30 8.41 5.57
N GLY A 123 -5.80 8.98 6.67
CA GLY A 123 -6.98 9.82 6.65
C GLY A 123 -6.79 10.97 5.67
N SER A 124 -7.31 10.84 4.44
CA SER A 124 -7.68 12.00 3.67
C SER A 124 -8.85 12.64 4.43
N GLY A 125 -8.52 13.62 5.25
CA GLY A 125 -9.50 14.49 5.93
C GLY A 125 -10.26 15.33 4.91
N GLU A 126 -11.12 14.72 4.12
CA GLU A 126 -12.23 15.41 3.50
C GLU A 126 -13.45 15.24 4.41
N GLY A 127 -13.70 16.26 5.24
CA GLY A 127 -14.98 16.40 5.94
C GLY A 127 -15.01 16.28 7.45
N ARG A 128 -13.89 16.46 8.15
CA ARG A 128 -14.03 16.99 9.51
C ARG A 128 -14.08 18.51 9.40
N GLU A 129 -15.30 19.05 9.40
CA GLU A 129 -15.50 20.42 9.84
C GLU A 129 -14.79 20.55 11.19
N ASN A 130 -13.81 21.44 11.24
CA ASN A 130 -13.23 21.90 12.49
C ASN A 130 -14.38 22.46 13.35
N ASN A 131 -14.99 21.62 14.14
CA ASN A 131 -15.58 22.11 15.36
C ASN A 131 -14.39 22.57 16.21
N ASN A 132 -14.12 23.87 16.15
CA ASN A 132 -13.35 24.56 17.16
C ASN A 132 -14.10 24.43 18.49
N SER A 133 -13.94 23.30 19.15
CA SER A 133 -14.00 23.26 20.59
C SER A 133 -12.62 23.74 21.04
N ASP A 134 -12.59 24.85 21.78
CA ASP A 134 -11.45 25.28 22.62
C ASP A 134 -11.24 24.25 23.75
N GLU A 135 -11.06 22.98 23.39
CA GLU A 135 -10.55 21.94 24.27
C GLU A 135 -9.04 22.19 24.36
N GLU A 136 -8.57 22.50 25.55
CA GLU A 136 -7.17 22.60 25.91
C GLU A 136 -6.46 21.39 25.31
N GLN A 137 -5.52 21.63 24.38
CA GLN A 137 -4.71 20.57 23.79
C GLN A 137 -3.97 19.89 24.92
N GLU A 138 -4.41 18.69 25.28
CA GLU A 138 -3.76 17.90 26.30
C GLU A 138 -2.31 17.65 25.91
N GLU A 139 -1.38 17.95 26.81
CA GLU A 139 0.05 17.75 26.60
C GLU A 139 0.33 16.24 26.49
N SER A 140 0.62 15.77 25.28
CA SER A 140 1.10 14.42 25.06
C SER A 140 2.61 14.37 25.22
N GLU A 141 3.10 13.37 25.92
CA GLU A 141 4.53 13.08 26.06
C GLU A 141 4.99 12.14 24.94
N TYR A 142 6.09 12.50 24.26
CA TYR A 142 6.65 11.76 23.13
C TYR A 142 8.05 11.28 23.44
N ASP A 143 8.30 9.98 23.30
CA ASP A 143 9.61 9.36 23.43
C ASP A 143 9.93 8.58 22.15
N ARG A 144 11.03 8.93 21.47
CA ARG A 144 11.47 8.28 20.24
C ARG A 144 12.89 7.80 20.34
N THR A 145 13.11 6.53 20.09
CA THR A 145 14.41 5.87 20.14
C THR A 145 14.70 5.19 18.80
N ILE A 146 15.88 5.45 18.24
CA ILE A 146 16.39 4.80 17.02
C ILE A 146 17.48 3.81 17.45
N SER A 147 17.29 2.52 17.11
CA SER A 147 18.29 1.49 17.42
C SER A 147 19.59 1.73 16.66
N GLU A 148 20.73 1.56 17.34
CA GLU A 148 22.03 1.57 16.69
C GLU A 148 22.29 0.30 15.88
N SER A 149 21.70 -0.83 16.29
CA SER A 149 21.84 -2.12 15.62
C SER A 149 20.86 -2.31 14.49
N MET A 150 21.27 -3.09 13.49
CA MET A 150 20.37 -3.56 12.42
C MET A 150 19.81 -4.93 12.80
N GLU A 151 18.57 -5.15 12.45
CA GLU A 151 17.87 -6.44 12.59
C GLU A 151 17.54 -7.02 11.22
N ARG A 152 17.54 -8.36 11.10
CA ARG A 152 17.14 -9.02 9.87
C ARG A 152 15.63 -9.20 9.84
N VAL A 153 14.93 -8.42 9.00
CA VAL A 153 13.47 -8.44 8.86
C VAL A 153 13.12 -8.76 7.41
N VAL A 154 12.42 -9.86 7.17
CA VAL A 154 11.98 -10.31 5.82
C VAL A 154 13.12 -10.33 4.79
N GLY A 155 14.30 -10.72 5.22
CA GLY A 155 15.47 -10.75 4.33
C GLY A 155 16.19 -9.40 4.14
N TYR A 156 15.72 -8.31 4.75
CA TYR A 156 16.35 -6.99 4.74
C TYR A 156 17.09 -6.70 6.04
N ASP A 157 18.21 -6.01 5.95
CA ASP A 157 18.81 -5.38 7.10
C ASP A 157 18.03 -4.09 7.37
N ALA A 158 17.39 -4.03 8.52
CA ALA A 158 16.46 -2.95 8.88
C ALA A 158 16.82 -2.36 10.24
N ARG A 159 16.68 -1.05 10.35
CA ARG A 159 16.86 -0.31 11.60
C ARG A 159 15.52 -0.14 12.29
N LYS A 160 15.46 -0.50 13.57
CA LYS A 160 14.25 -0.36 14.39
C LYS A 160 14.15 1.06 14.94
N VAL A 161 12.96 1.60 14.88
CA VAL A 161 12.55 2.85 15.55
C VAL A 161 11.40 2.52 16.48
N THR A 162 11.49 2.97 17.72
CA THR A 162 10.44 2.84 18.72
C THR A 162 9.95 4.23 19.07
N THR A 163 8.65 4.49 18.94
CA THR A 163 8.03 5.76 19.34
C THR A 163 6.90 5.47 20.32
N LYS A 164 6.96 6.11 21.48
CA LYS A 164 5.91 6.06 22.50
C LYS A 164 5.22 7.41 22.56
N ILE A 165 3.90 7.38 22.57
CA ILE A 165 3.07 8.56 22.74
C ILE A 165 2.16 8.29 23.94
N LYS A 166 2.33 9.08 24.97
CA LYS A 166 1.53 8.99 26.20
C LYS A 166 0.63 10.21 26.32
N SER A 167 -0.66 9.97 26.44
CA SER A 167 -1.69 10.97 26.68
C SER A 167 -2.52 10.55 27.89
N ASN A 168 -3.48 11.38 28.29
CA ASN A 168 -4.42 11.02 29.34
C ASN A 168 -5.30 9.83 28.95
N ASP A 169 -5.54 9.63 27.64
CA ASP A 169 -6.37 8.53 27.11
C ASP A 169 -5.63 7.20 27.01
N GLY A 170 -4.32 7.15 27.32
CA GLY A 170 -3.54 5.92 27.25
C GLY A 170 -2.17 6.05 26.60
N LEU A 171 -1.62 4.90 26.24
CA LEU A 171 -0.29 4.74 25.65
C LEU A 171 -0.41 4.18 24.23
N VAL A 172 0.22 4.85 23.25
CA VAL A 172 0.42 4.32 21.93
C VAL A 172 1.90 3.99 21.73
N LEU A 173 2.20 2.75 21.38
CA LEU A 173 3.55 2.26 21.09
C LEU A 173 3.65 1.91 19.61
N PHE A 174 4.58 2.56 18.91
CA PHE A 174 5.00 2.20 17.55
C PHE A 174 6.37 1.54 17.57
N GLU A 175 6.50 0.46 16.82
CA GLU A 175 7.79 -0.10 16.45
C GLU A 175 7.84 -0.24 14.92
N GLU A 176 8.80 0.40 14.29
CA GLU A 176 8.91 0.51 12.84
C GLU A 176 10.30 0.10 12.38
N TRP A 177 10.41 -0.72 11.32
CA TRP A 177 11.68 -1.20 10.78
C TRP A 177 11.90 -0.65 9.38
N PHE A 178 13.00 0.06 9.18
CA PHE A 178 13.36 0.74 7.93
C PHE A 178 14.59 0.13 7.30
N THR A 179 14.51 -0.22 6.01
CA THR A 179 15.65 -0.64 5.18
C THR A 179 16.06 0.45 4.22
N THR A 180 17.37 0.56 3.96
CA THR A 180 17.92 1.43 2.92
C THR A 180 17.99 0.75 1.55
N ASP A 181 17.76 -0.56 1.45
CA ASP A 181 17.62 -1.26 0.17
C ASP A 181 16.23 -0.98 -0.39
N THR A 182 16.13 0.04 -1.24
CA THR A 182 14.85 0.59 -1.70
C THR A 182 14.62 0.48 -3.20
N THR A 183 15.52 -0.17 -3.94
CA THR A 183 15.51 -0.18 -5.41
C THR A 183 14.20 -0.68 -5.99
N LEU A 184 13.73 -1.86 -5.57
CA LEU A 184 12.48 -2.44 -6.06
C LEU A 184 11.24 -1.67 -5.55
N PHE A 185 11.27 -1.16 -4.31
CA PHE A 185 10.21 -0.30 -3.77
C PHE A 185 10.06 0.98 -4.58
N TYR A 186 11.21 1.60 -4.93
CA TYR A 186 11.21 2.81 -5.76
C TYR A 186 10.60 2.55 -7.12
N PHE A 187 10.97 1.42 -7.77
CA PHE A 187 10.41 1.05 -9.07
C PHE A 187 8.88 0.95 -9.01
N VAL A 188 8.33 0.19 -8.06
CA VAL A 188 6.87 0.01 -7.91
C VAL A 188 6.17 1.34 -7.63
N SER A 189 6.71 2.13 -6.70
CA SER A 189 6.14 3.44 -6.37
C SER A 189 6.20 4.41 -7.56
N LYS A 190 7.29 4.38 -8.35
CA LYS A 190 7.42 5.21 -9.54
C LYS A 190 6.38 4.87 -10.58
N VAL A 191 6.20 3.57 -10.89
CA VAL A 191 5.19 3.12 -11.88
C VAL A 191 3.78 3.57 -11.45
N GLU A 192 3.42 3.38 -10.18
CA GLU A 192 2.12 3.81 -9.65
C GLU A 192 1.94 5.33 -9.78
N VAL A 193 2.92 6.11 -9.34
CA VAL A 193 2.88 7.58 -9.39
C VAL A 193 2.81 8.10 -10.82
N ASP A 194 3.61 7.55 -11.72
CA ASP A 194 3.61 7.95 -13.14
C ASP A 194 2.23 7.73 -13.77
N LEU A 195 1.58 6.59 -13.50
CA LEU A 195 0.23 6.28 -13.99
C LEU A 195 -0.83 7.21 -13.36
N VAL A 196 -0.74 7.49 -12.05
CA VAL A 196 -1.63 8.43 -11.38
C VAL A 196 -1.50 9.82 -11.99
N GLN A 197 -0.30 10.31 -12.23
CA GLN A 197 -0.07 11.59 -12.86
C GLN A 197 -0.53 11.60 -14.33
N PHE A 198 -0.39 10.47 -15.04
CA PHE A 198 -0.79 10.34 -16.43
C PHE A 198 -2.30 10.52 -16.62
N TYR A 199 -3.13 10.05 -15.70
CA TYR A 199 -4.56 10.33 -15.74
C TYR A 199 -4.97 11.64 -15.02
N GLY A 200 -4.03 12.49 -14.65
CA GLY A 200 -4.28 13.80 -14.04
C GLY A 200 -4.46 13.78 -12.52
N GLY A 201 -4.24 12.64 -11.87
CA GLY A 201 -4.31 12.51 -10.42
C GLY A 201 -3.15 13.23 -9.72
N LYS A 202 -3.38 13.68 -8.50
CA LYS A 202 -2.35 14.29 -7.67
C LYS A 202 -1.49 13.23 -7.02
N LYS A 203 -0.16 13.47 -6.99
CA LYS A 203 0.75 12.65 -6.18
C LYS A 203 0.32 12.74 -4.73
N ARG A 204 -0.05 11.59 -4.15
CA ARG A 204 -0.30 11.51 -2.71
C ARG A 204 1.04 11.46 -1.99
N ASN A 205 1.22 12.35 -1.02
CA ASN A 205 2.31 12.21 -0.06
C ASN A 205 1.93 11.10 0.91
N THR A 206 2.32 9.87 0.60
CA THR A 206 2.17 8.78 1.56
C THR A 206 3.18 9.00 2.67
N PRO A 207 2.76 9.10 3.93
CA PRO A 207 3.69 9.20 5.05
C PRO A 207 4.71 8.06 4.99
N ARG A 208 5.96 8.34 5.28
CA ARG A 208 7.00 7.32 5.34
C ARG A 208 6.79 6.36 6.51
N SER A 209 6.18 6.87 7.56
CA SER A 209 6.05 6.28 8.89
C SER A 209 4.77 6.80 9.52
N PHE A 210 4.09 5.95 10.26
CA PHE A 210 2.91 6.33 11.02
C PHE A 210 3.27 7.23 12.19
N SER A 211 4.31 6.86 12.94
CA SER A 211 4.78 7.65 14.07
C SER A 211 5.28 9.04 13.63
N GLU A 212 6.03 9.13 12.52
CA GLU A 212 6.49 10.41 11.98
C GLU A 212 5.31 11.31 11.55
N SER A 213 4.25 10.73 11.00
CA SER A 213 3.04 11.48 10.65
C SER A 213 2.37 12.08 11.88
N MET A 214 2.27 11.33 12.98
CA MET A 214 1.69 11.80 14.24
C MET A 214 2.57 12.89 14.89
N LEU A 215 3.89 12.66 14.96
CA LEU A 215 4.83 13.64 15.49
C LEU A 215 4.80 14.95 14.69
N THR A 216 4.72 14.87 13.35
CA THR A 216 4.58 16.05 12.49
C THR A 216 3.28 16.80 12.76
N SER A 217 2.18 16.07 12.93
CA SER A 217 0.87 16.69 13.24
C SER A 217 0.82 17.34 14.62
N ALA A 218 1.64 16.85 15.55
CA ALA A 218 1.80 17.41 16.89
C ALA A 218 2.93 18.47 16.98
N GLU A 219 3.51 18.88 15.83
CA GLU A 219 4.59 19.88 15.76
C GLU A 219 5.83 19.50 16.59
N GLN A 220 6.06 18.20 16.80
CA GLN A 220 7.20 17.68 17.55
C GLN A 220 8.45 17.57 16.66
N ASP A 221 9.59 17.97 17.20
CA ASP A 221 10.89 17.75 16.56
C ASP A 221 11.30 16.27 16.69
N PHE A 222 11.74 15.66 15.59
CA PHE A 222 12.23 14.28 15.58
C PHE A 222 13.30 14.04 14.51
N GLU A 223 14.14 13.05 14.76
CA GLU A 223 15.07 12.53 13.75
C GLU A 223 14.35 11.56 12.81
N SER A 224 14.35 11.89 11.51
CA SER A 224 13.77 11.02 10.47
C SER A 224 14.76 9.93 10.06
N VAL A 225 14.31 8.69 9.94
CA VAL A 225 15.12 7.56 9.50
C VAL A 225 14.99 7.38 7.98
N PRO A 226 16.13 7.32 7.24
CA PRO A 226 16.08 7.12 5.79
C PRO A 226 15.64 5.70 5.43
N GLY A 227 15.02 5.56 4.27
CA GLY A 227 14.67 4.26 3.70
C GLY A 227 13.18 4.00 3.53
N ARG A 228 12.82 2.73 3.50
CA ARG A 228 11.44 2.23 3.40
C ARG A 228 11.14 1.31 4.56
N MET A 229 9.97 1.47 5.10
CA MET A 229 9.45 0.59 6.14
C MET A 229 9.16 -0.80 5.55
N VAL A 230 9.62 -1.84 6.25
CA VAL A 230 9.41 -3.26 5.90
C VAL A 230 8.56 -3.98 6.93
N LYS A 231 8.39 -3.39 8.10
CA LYS A 231 7.49 -3.88 9.16
C LYS A 231 7.12 -2.72 10.07
N TYR A 232 5.91 -2.75 10.59
CA TYR A 232 5.57 -1.96 11.78
C TYR A 232 4.63 -2.74 12.70
N THR A 233 4.67 -2.38 13.98
CA THR A 233 3.66 -2.74 14.97
C THR A 233 3.14 -1.47 15.62
N MET A 234 1.86 -1.44 15.92
CA MET A 234 1.22 -0.40 16.72
C MET A 234 0.39 -1.09 17.80
N GLU A 235 0.60 -0.69 19.03
CA GLU A 235 -0.20 -1.13 20.16
C GLU A 235 -0.74 0.11 20.88
N MET A 236 -2.05 0.15 21.07
CA MET A 236 -2.71 1.15 21.88
C MET A 236 -3.22 0.44 23.14
N LYS A 237 -2.95 1.01 24.28
CA LYS A 237 -3.44 0.54 25.57
C LYS A 237 -4.18 1.67 26.26
N ASP A 238 -5.43 1.43 26.60
CA ASP A 238 -6.20 2.30 27.47
C ASP A 238 -6.04 1.88 28.94
N GLU A 239 -6.72 2.58 29.86
CA GLU A 239 -6.67 2.28 31.28
C GLU A 239 -7.24 0.90 31.66
N ASP A 240 -8.14 0.35 30.82
CA ASP A 240 -8.83 -0.93 31.04
C ASP A 240 -8.08 -2.13 30.40
N ASP A 241 -6.91 -1.88 29.77
CA ASP A 241 -6.08 -2.87 29.05
C ASP A 241 -6.79 -3.51 27.82
N ASP A 242 -7.93 -2.94 27.39
CA ASP A 242 -8.64 -3.30 26.15
C ASP A 242 -7.95 -2.63 24.95
N GLY A 243 -6.80 -3.20 24.54
CA GLY A 243 -5.91 -2.58 23.56
C GLY A 243 -6.25 -2.91 22.12
N PHE A 244 -5.92 -1.98 21.24
CA PHE A 244 -5.86 -2.19 19.79
C PHE A 244 -4.45 -2.57 19.40
N LYS A 245 -4.32 -3.59 18.54
CA LYS A 245 -3.04 -4.01 17.98
C LYS A 245 -3.10 -4.05 16.47
N MET A 246 -2.08 -3.50 15.82
CA MET A 246 -1.90 -3.59 14.39
C MET A 246 -0.46 -4.00 14.06
N VAL A 247 -0.30 -4.92 13.12
CA VAL A 247 0.99 -5.37 12.61
C VAL A 247 0.91 -5.35 11.09
N TRP A 248 1.81 -4.63 10.45
CA TRP A 248 2.01 -4.73 9.02
C TRP A 248 3.41 -5.26 8.74
N GLU A 249 3.53 -6.17 7.80
CA GLU A 249 4.79 -6.79 7.43
C GLU A 249 4.86 -7.05 5.93
N LEU A 250 5.94 -6.59 5.32
CA LEU A 250 6.32 -7.04 4.00
C LEU A 250 6.55 -8.55 4.03
N LYS A 251 5.95 -9.32 3.13
CA LYS A 251 6.21 -10.76 3.00
C LYS A 251 7.24 -11.05 1.94
N SER A 252 7.15 -10.38 0.81
CA SER A 252 8.15 -10.49 -0.25
C SER A 252 8.15 -9.27 -1.16
N ILE A 253 9.33 -8.97 -1.73
CA ILE A 253 9.46 -8.14 -2.92
C ILE A 253 10.45 -8.82 -3.85
N ARG A 254 10.06 -9.03 -5.11
CA ARG A 254 10.86 -9.77 -6.08
C ARG A 254 10.64 -9.29 -7.50
N GLU A 255 11.69 -9.35 -8.28
CA GLU A 255 11.65 -9.20 -9.72
C GLU A 255 11.39 -10.58 -10.34
N VAL A 256 10.43 -10.65 -11.27
CA VAL A 256 10.04 -11.87 -11.96
C VAL A 256 9.86 -11.61 -13.45
N PRO A 257 9.89 -12.64 -14.31
CA PRO A 257 9.57 -12.49 -15.73
C PRO A 257 8.18 -11.84 -15.90
N PHE A 258 8.09 -10.92 -16.85
CA PHE A 258 6.85 -10.23 -17.17
C PHE A 258 5.76 -11.21 -17.62
N ASN A 259 4.57 -11.06 -17.05
CA ASN A 259 3.38 -11.83 -17.42
C ASN A 259 2.20 -10.88 -17.65
N MET A 260 1.78 -10.71 -18.90
CA MET A 260 0.65 -9.84 -19.25
C MET A 260 -0.67 -10.29 -18.61
N ALA A 261 -0.83 -11.55 -18.25
CA ALA A 261 -2.05 -12.05 -17.60
C ALA A 261 -2.27 -11.41 -16.22
N ASP A 262 -1.18 -11.04 -15.54
CA ASP A 262 -1.26 -10.36 -14.23
C ASP A 262 -1.87 -8.95 -14.31
N PHE A 263 -1.95 -8.37 -15.53
CA PHE A 263 -2.50 -7.02 -15.78
C PHE A 263 -3.80 -7.04 -16.60
N LYS A 264 -4.52 -8.16 -16.58
CA LYS A 264 -5.81 -8.33 -17.26
C LYS A 264 -6.88 -8.76 -16.27
N ILE A 265 -8.09 -8.34 -16.55
CA ILE A 265 -9.29 -8.89 -15.90
C ILE A 265 -9.50 -10.31 -16.41
N SER A 266 -9.90 -11.23 -15.53
CA SER A 266 -10.31 -12.58 -15.95
C SER A 266 -11.46 -12.50 -16.94
N THR A 267 -11.44 -13.40 -17.92
CA THR A 267 -12.53 -13.52 -18.92
C THR A 267 -13.84 -14.02 -18.31
N ASP A 268 -13.76 -14.59 -17.11
CA ASP A 268 -14.91 -15.15 -16.39
C ASP A 268 -15.67 -14.07 -15.60
N TYR A 269 -15.08 -12.85 -15.48
CA TYR A 269 -15.70 -11.76 -14.72
C TYR A 269 -16.78 -11.05 -15.57
N GLU A 270 -17.91 -10.79 -14.94
CA GLU A 270 -18.99 -10.00 -15.53
C GLU A 270 -18.68 -8.50 -15.41
N LYS A 271 -18.97 -7.77 -16.49
CA LYS A 271 -18.85 -6.31 -16.48
C LYS A 271 -20.10 -5.69 -15.88
N VAL A 272 -19.88 -4.87 -14.84
CA VAL A 272 -20.92 -4.07 -14.19
C VAL A 272 -20.64 -2.57 -14.33
N ASP A 273 -21.63 -1.73 -14.06
CA ASP A 273 -21.46 -0.28 -14.10
C ASP A 273 -20.73 0.24 -12.85
N GLU A 274 -20.98 -0.36 -11.70
CA GLU A 274 -20.39 -0.03 -10.40
C GLU A 274 -20.29 -1.32 -9.55
N LEU A 275 -19.27 -1.43 -8.72
CA LEU A 275 -19.11 -2.53 -7.76
C LEU A 275 -19.85 -2.21 -6.45
N GLU A 276 -20.58 -3.18 -5.90
CA GLU A 276 -21.27 -3.07 -4.61
C GLU A 276 -20.33 -3.17 -3.38
#